data_62be38609f188a05ab3a67f83c581bde
#
_entry.id   62be38609f188a05ab3a67f83c581bde
#
_cell.length_a   1.000
_cell.length_b   1.000
_cell.length_c   1.000
_cell.angle_alpha   90.00
_cell.angle_beta   90.00
_cell.angle_gamma   90.00
#
_symmetry.space_group_name_H-M   'P 1'
#
loop_
_entity.id
_entity.type
_entity.pdbx_description
1 polymer ?
#
loop_
_entity_poly.entity_id
_entity_poly.type
_entity_poly.pdbx_seq_one_letter_code
_entity_poly.pdbx_strand_id
1 'polypeptide(L)'
;GTDSQWNLKSIHVDKAKDTATDEKVKVALLDSGIDYQEGLNVKERVNLIEDDNEFSPMFEDSSNHGTSIASLIVSNNGKVKGINKNVELYSARILDENKQAPISRVVEGIYWAIDKKVNIISISFGTNQYSEALKQAIDEANAKGILVIAAAGNQGENGTDNVEYPAAFENVVAVGSVDSKAEVSDFSSTGKEVDVVAPGEAVRATGAFGETMVTSGTSMAVPHVVGAASLLWQKDTSKSKDFIKNLLEESARNVGDKESYGNGLIDYEYAEKQYTKAEEQYEQGQDIELKDNTKTIKTYNNSSDENKVSGTWSAKGHQEYLTENN
;
A
#
# COMPACT_ATOMS: atom_id res chain seq x y z
N GLY A 1 15.38 15.98 -7.34
CA GLY A 1 14.24 16.76 -6.92
C GLY A 1 12.93 15.99 -6.98
N THR A 2 11.93 16.48 -6.26
CA THR A 2 10.60 15.88 -6.18
C THR A 2 9.80 15.97 -7.50
N ASP A 3 10.31 16.67 -8.49
CA ASP A 3 9.65 16.86 -9.79
C ASP A 3 9.47 15.53 -10.57
N SER A 4 10.28 14.53 -10.26
CA SER A 4 10.16 13.19 -10.84
C SER A 4 9.17 12.29 -10.11
N GLN A 5 8.55 12.76 -9.02
CA GLN A 5 7.57 12.02 -8.25
C GLN A 5 6.13 12.39 -8.67
N TRP A 6 5.80 12.06 -9.92
CA TRP A 6 4.47 12.29 -10.48
C TRP A 6 3.36 11.62 -9.64
N ASN A 7 3.72 10.52 -8.98
CA ASN A 7 2.82 9.74 -8.16
C ASN A 7 2.20 10.56 -7.02
N LEU A 8 2.98 11.43 -6.38
CA LEU A 8 2.49 12.28 -5.30
C LEU A 8 1.48 13.32 -5.82
N LYS A 9 1.73 13.88 -6.99
CA LYS A 9 0.82 14.82 -7.66
C LYS A 9 -0.46 14.14 -8.11
N SER A 10 -0.35 12.92 -8.61
CA SER A 10 -1.48 12.13 -9.13
C SER A 10 -2.57 11.92 -8.08
N ILE A 11 -2.20 11.70 -6.83
CA ILE A 11 -3.14 11.48 -5.71
C ILE A 11 -3.30 12.73 -4.82
N HIS A 12 -2.76 13.86 -5.24
CA HIS A 12 -2.86 15.15 -4.54
C HIS A 12 -2.35 15.12 -3.09
N VAL A 13 -1.19 14.48 -2.88
CA VAL A 13 -0.49 14.49 -1.58
C VAL A 13 0.78 15.36 -1.60
N ASP A 14 1.18 15.86 -2.76
CA ASP A 14 2.41 16.64 -2.93
C ASP A 14 2.41 17.93 -2.09
N LYS A 15 1.25 18.50 -1.82
CA LYS A 15 1.07 19.70 -1.01
C LYS A 15 0.52 19.42 0.38
N ALA A 16 0.45 18.16 0.78
CA ALA A 16 -0.02 17.80 2.12
C ALA A 16 0.90 18.42 3.18
N LYS A 17 0.29 19.02 4.19
CA LYS A 17 1.04 19.64 5.28
C LYS A 17 1.60 18.58 6.21
N ASP A 18 2.85 18.75 6.60
CA ASP A 18 3.46 17.95 7.65
C ASP A 18 2.89 18.43 9.00
N THR A 19 1.89 17.70 9.48
CA THR A 19 1.32 17.95 10.81
C THR A 19 1.79 16.81 11.73
N ALA A 20 2.95 17.04 12.36
CA ALA A 20 3.38 16.13 13.44
C ALA A 20 2.36 16.19 14.57
N THR A 21 1.82 15.05 14.95
CA THR A 21 0.92 14.90 16.11
C THR A 21 1.58 14.01 17.15
N ASP A 22 1.21 14.17 18.41
CA ASP A 22 1.72 13.30 19.50
C ASP A 22 1.22 11.86 19.30
N GLU A 23 0.04 11.69 18.74
CA GLU A 23 -0.50 10.38 18.40
C GLU A 23 -0.04 9.97 17.00
N LYS A 24 0.59 8.80 16.93
CA LYS A 24 1.12 8.23 15.70
C LYS A 24 0.20 7.15 15.14
N VAL A 25 0.07 7.14 13.82
CA VAL A 25 -0.54 6.00 13.13
C VAL A 25 0.52 4.92 12.97
N LYS A 26 0.20 3.71 13.41
CA LYS A 26 1.08 2.54 13.35
C LYS A 26 0.74 1.71 12.12
N VAL A 27 1.73 1.39 11.33
CA VAL A 27 1.59 0.58 10.11
C VAL A 27 2.51 -0.62 10.20
N ALA A 28 1.94 -1.82 10.11
CA ALA A 28 2.73 -3.04 9.93
C ALA A 28 2.93 -3.29 8.45
N LEU A 29 4.18 -3.34 8.02
CA LEU A 29 4.57 -3.71 6.67
C LEU A 29 5.02 -5.18 6.69
N LEU A 30 4.20 -6.04 6.12
CA LEU A 30 4.48 -7.46 5.95
C LEU A 30 5.10 -7.63 4.56
N ASP A 31 6.40 -7.85 4.51
CA ASP A 31 7.12 -7.88 3.25
C ASP A 31 8.48 -8.59 3.38
N SER A 32 9.44 -8.21 2.58
CA SER A 32 10.79 -8.78 2.57
C SER A 32 11.75 -8.17 3.61
N GLY A 33 11.24 -7.32 4.48
CA GLY A 33 12.03 -6.52 5.42
C GLY A 33 12.27 -5.11 4.90
N ILE A 34 12.89 -4.30 5.74
CA ILE A 34 13.24 -2.90 5.43
C ILE A 34 14.69 -2.71 5.81
N ASP A 35 15.50 -2.26 4.86
CA ASP A 35 16.91 -2.00 5.11
C ASP A 35 17.12 -0.84 6.11
N TYR A 36 18.23 -0.90 6.86
CA TYR A 36 18.61 0.17 7.78
C TYR A 36 19.20 1.33 6.97
N GLN A 37 18.43 2.40 6.88
CA GLN A 37 18.82 3.59 6.12
C GLN A 37 18.41 4.87 6.82
N GLU A 38 19.20 5.92 6.64
CA GLU A 38 18.79 7.26 7.05
C GLU A 38 17.54 7.68 6.30
N GLY A 39 16.56 8.21 7.02
CA GLY A 39 15.29 8.64 6.44
C GLY A 39 14.25 7.53 6.30
N LEU A 40 14.56 6.30 6.71
CA LEU A 40 13.60 5.19 6.80
C LEU A 40 13.54 4.70 8.26
N ASN A 41 12.77 5.37 9.09
CA ASN A 41 12.66 5.02 10.49
C ASN A 41 11.68 3.85 10.69
N VAL A 42 12.16 2.79 11.35
CA VAL A 42 11.37 1.61 11.69
C VAL A 42 11.32 1.48 13.21
N LYS A 43 10.12 1.39 13.76
CA LYS A 43 9.89 1.32 15.22
C LYS A 43 10.26 -0.05 15.77
N GLU A 44 9.78 -1.09 15.15
CA GLU A 44 10.07 -2.49 15.52
C GLU A 44 10.24 -3.35 14.27
N ARG A 45 11.05 -4.39 14.40
CA ARG A 45 11.33 -5.37 13.35
C ARG A 45 11.18 -6.77 13.91
N VAL A 46 10.63 -7.67 13.10
CA VAL A 46 10.68 -9.10 13.35
C VAL A 46 11.06 -9.81 12.05
N ASN A 47 11.87 -10.84 12.18
CA ASN A 47 12.18 -11.75 11.08
C ASN A 47 11.50 -13.09 11.35
N LEU A 48 10.51 -13.44 10.54
CA LEU A 48 9.74 -14.68 10.69
C LEU A 48 10.23 -15.80 9.78
N ILE A 49 11.35 -15.60 9.09
CA ILE A 49 11.96 -16.61 8.21
C ILE A 49 12.87 -17.49 9.07
N GLU A 50 12.44 -18.74 9.31
CA GLU A 50 13.09 -19.65 10.26
C GLU A 50 14.50 -20.07 9.87
N ASP A 51 14.77 -20.21 8.58
CA ASP A 51 16.06 -20.66 8.04
C ASP A 51 16.98 -19.49 7.64
N ASP A 52 16.66 -18.29 8.08
CA ASP A 52 17.47 -17.14 7.78
C ASP A 52 18.78 -17.27 8.55
N ASN A 53 19.84 -17.50 7.81
CA ASN A 53 21.17 -17.64 8.35
C ASN A 53 21.53 -16.44 9.23
N GLU A 54 22.16 -16.72 10.34
CA GLU A 54 22.74 -15.77 11.31
C GLU A 54 23.63 -14.69 10.66
N PHE A 55 23.79 -14.71 9.35
CA PHE A 55 24.76 -13.89 8.63
C PHE A 55 24.24 -12.53 8.19
N SER A 56 22.99 -12.16 8.53
CA SER A 56 22.50 -10.90 8.01
C SER A 56 21.70 -10.05 9.01
N PRO A 57 22.28 -9.71 10.18
CA PRO A 57 21.67 -8.63 10.97
C PRO A 57 21.77 -7.26 10.28
N MET A 58 22.60 -7.13 9.23
CA MET A 58 22.80 -5.89 8.51
C MET A 58 21.91 -5.72 7.27
N PHE A 59 21.32 -6.81 6.76
CA PHE A 59 20.50 -6.79 5.57
C PHE A 59 19.10 -7.32 5.90
N GLU A 60 18.25 -6.44 6.41
CA GLU A 60 16.85 -6.76 6.69
C GLU A 60 16.00 -6.89 5.41
N ASP A 61 16.55 -6.56 4.26
CA ASP A 61 15.88 -6.68 2.98
C ASP A 61 16.84 -7.15 1.88
N SER A 62 16.69 -8.41 1.48
CA SER A 62 17.52 -9.02 0.42
C SER A 62 16.96 -8.81 -0.99
N SER A 63 15.76 -8.27 -1.13
CA SER A 63 15.05 -8.20 -2.41
C SER A 63 14.71 -6.78 -2.89
N ASN A 64 14.99 -5.74 -2.14
CA ASN A 64 14.58 -4.35 -2.35
C ASN A 64 13.07 -4.07 -2.19
N HIS A 65 12.23 -5.08 -2.19
CA HIS A 65 10.78 -4.92 -2.27
C HIS A 65 10.20 -4.16 -1.06
N GLY A 66 10.47 -4.66 0.15
CA GLY A 66 9.99 -4.04 1.39
C GLY A 66 10.55 -2.64 1.60
N THR A 67 11.83 -2.44 1.31
CA THR A 67 12.48 -1.12 1.42
C THR A 67 11.86 -0.11 0.47
N SER A 68 11.61 -0.51 -0.77
CA SER A 68 10.96 0.37 -1.76
C SER A 68 9.57 0.79 -1.32
N ILE A 69 8.77 -0.14 -0.82
CA ILE A 69 7.43 0.14 -0.31
C ILE A 69 7.49 1.07 0.90
N ALA A 70 8.37 0.79 1.85
CA ALA A 70 8.58 1.65 3.02
C ALA A 70 8.95 3.07 2.61
N SER A 71 9.80 3.22 1.60
CA SER A 71 10.22 4.55 1.11
C SER A 71 9.06 5.37 0.57
N LEU A 72 8.09 4.74 -0.08
CA LEU A 72 6.89 5.42 -0.58
C LEU A 72 5.97 5.88 0.54
N ILE A 73 6.02 5.22 1.68
CA ILE A 73 5.21 5.61 2.85
C ILE A 73 5.91 6.71 3.66
N VAL A 74 7.16 6.50 4.08
CA VAL A 74 7.79 7.31 5.15
C VAL A 74 9.07 8.02 4.77
N SER A 75 9.64 7.84 3.60
CA SER A 75 10.99 8.32 3.31
C SER A 75 11.16 9.83 3.54
N ASN A 76 12.26 10.17 4.18
CA ASN A 76 12.72 11.54 4.38
C ASN A 76 14.24 11.62 4.12
N ASN A 77 14.70 11.00 3.04
CA ASN A 77 16.13 10.86 2.72
C ASN A 77 16.67 11.93 1.74
N GLY A 78 15.81 12.86 1.33
CA GLY A 78 16.18 13.93 0.39
C GLY A 78 16.15 13.53 -1.09
N LYS A 79 16.02 12.25 -1.40
CA LYS A 79 16.00 11.71 -2.78
C LYS A 79 14.59 11.26 -3.17
N VAL A 80 13.92 10.56 -2.27
CA VAL A 80 12.54 10.11 -2.42
C VAL A 80 11.77 10.66 -1.23
N LYS A 81 10.64 11.33 -1.49
CA LYS A 81 9.75 11.82 -0.47
C LYS A 81 8.63 10.81 -0.26
N GLY A 82 8.50 10.30 0.95
CA GLY A 82 7.35 9.48 1.36
C GLY A 82 6.12 10.35 1.62
N ILE A 83 4.98 9.72 1.67
CA ILE A 83 3.70 10.41 1.86
C ILE A 83 3.56 10.94 3.30
N ASN A 84 3.97 10.14 4.29
CA ASN A 84 3.83 10.51 5.70
C ASN A 84 5.01 10.00 6.54
N LYS A 85 6.01 10.86 6.75
CA LYS A 85 7.20 10.53 7.55
C LYS A 85 6.90 10.30 9.04
N ASN A 86 5.70 10.66 9.51
CA ASN A 86 5.30 10.53 10.92
C ASN A 86 4.69 9.15 11.24
N VAL A 87 4.48 8.30 10.25
CA VAL A 87 4.01 6.93 10.47
C VAL A 87 5.05 6.15 11.27
N GLU A 88 4.60 5.40 12.28
CA GLU A 88 5.43 4.41 12.96
C GLU A 88 5.35 3.08 12.20
N LEU A 89 6.46 2.67 11.60
CA LEU A 89 6.55 1.42 10.87
C LEU A 89 6.93 0.25 11.78
N TYR A 90 6.22 -0.84 11.59
CA TYR A 90 6.48 -2.15 12.20
C TYR A 90 6.77 -3.12 11.05
N SER A 91 7.99 -3.60 10.95
CA SER A 91 8.42 -4.46 9.85
C SER A 91 8.36 -5.93 10.24
N ALA A 92 7.57 -6.72 9.53
CA ALA A 92 7.61 -8.17 9.62
C ALA A 92 8.21 -8.73 8.32
N ARG A 93 9.40 -9.27 8.41
CA ARG A 93 10.03 -9.93 7.29
C ARG A 93 9.46 -11.33 7.14
N ILE A 94 8.66 -11.52 6.08
CA ILE A 94 7.97 -12.78 5.78
C ILE A 94 8.31 -13.32 4.39
N LEU A 95 8.65 -12.44 3.44
CA LEU A 95 9.06 -12.82 2.10
C LEU A 95 10.57 -13.09 2.07
N ASP A 96 10.94 -14.24 1.52
CA ASP A 96 12.35 -14.62 1.36
C ASP A 96 13.03 -13.82 0.24
N GLU A 97 14.26 -14.16 -0.06
CA GLU A 97 15.07 -13.51 -1.12
C GLU A 97 14.45 -13.65 -2.52
N ASN A 98 13.58 -14.66 -2.72
CA ASN A 98 12.83 -14.89 -3.94
C ASN A 98 11.44 -14.26 -3.89
N LYS A 99 11.14 -13.48 -2.86
CA LYS A 99 9.85 -12.83 -2.60
C LYS A 99 8.71 -13.84 -2.45
N GLN A 100 8.99 -14.95 -1.80
CA GLN A 100 8.04 -16.02 -1.54
C GLN A 100 7.87 -16.26 -0.05
N ALA A 101 6.68 -16.72 0.31
CA ALA A 101 6.36 -17.10 1.68
C ALA A 101 5.30 -18.20 1.67
N PRO A 102 5.38 -19.17 2.58
CA PRO A 102 4.25 -20.04 2.84
C PRO A 102 3.10 -19.27 3.49
N ILE A 103 1.89 -19.70 3.26
CA ILE A 103 0.69 -19.07 3.85
C ILE A 103 0.79 -19.00 5.38
N SER A 104 1.33 -20.04 6.02
CA SER A 104 1.50 -20.07 7.48
C SER A 104 2.35 -18.90 8.01
N ARG A 105 3.37 -18.49 7.27
CA ARG A 105 4.23 -17.37 7.66
C ARG A 105 3.50 -16.02 7.49
N VAL A 106 2.69 -15.89 6.45
CA VAL A 106 1.84 -14.70 6.27
C VAL A 106 0.86 -14.58 7.42
N VAL A 107 0.21 -15.66 7.80
CA VAL A 107 -0.71 -15.73 8.94
C VAL A 107 0.01 -15.33 10.24
N GLU A 108 1.20 -15.86 10.48
CA GLU A 108 2.02 -15.49 11.64
C GLU A 108 2.33 -13.98 11.66
N GLY A 109 2.67 -13.41 10.50
CA GLY A 109 2.91 -11.98 10.36
C GLY A 109 1.67 -11.12 10.69
N ILE A 110 0.50 -11.57 10.25
CA ILE A 110 -0.76 -10.87 10.56
C ILE A 110 -1.02 -10.89 12.07
N TYR A 111 -0.87 -12.02 12.74
CA TYR A 111 -1.06 -12.10 14.19
C TYR A 111 -0.02 -11.29 14.97
N TRP A 112 1.21 -11.24 14.49
CA TRP A 112 2.22 -10.36 15.07
C TRP A 112 1.78 -8.88 14.99
N ALA A 113 1.26 -8.46 13.84
CA ALA A 113 0.77 -7.11 13.66
C ALA A 113 -0.43 -6.79 14.56
N ILE A 114 -1.35 -7.74 14.70
CA ILE A 114 -2.49 -7.62 15.62
C ILE A 114 -1.99 -7.42 17.07
N ASP A 115 -1.00 -8.19 17.49
CA ASP A 115 -0.39 -8.09 18.82
C ASP A 115 0.24 -6.72 19.06
N LYS A 116 0.82 -6.12 18.03
CA LYS A 116 1.42 -4.76 18.09
C LYS A 116 0.38 -3.64 18.08
N LYS A 117 -0.89 -3.97 17.89
CA LYS A 117 -2.01 -3.00 17.90
C LYS A 117 -1.84 -1.90 16.84
N VAL A 118 -1.43 -2.29 15.66
CA VAL A 118 -1.27 -1.36 14.54
C VAL A 118 -2.63 -0.87 14.04
N ASN A 119 -2.64 0.27 13.38
CA ASN A 119 -3.85 0.79 12.73
C ASN A 119 -4.04 0.16 11.35
N ILE A 120 -2.94 -0.06 10.64
CA ILE A 120 -2.96 -0.52 9.25
C ILE A 120 -2.01 -1.71 9.11
N ILE A 121 -2.44 -2.73 8.38
CA ILE A 121 -1.56 -3.78 7.86
C ILE A 121 -1.44 -3.59 6.34
N SER A 122 -0.21 -3.43 5.86
CA SER A 122 0.12 -3.23 4.46
C SER A 122 0.67 -4.53 3.88
N ILE A 123 0.01 -5.05 2.84
CA ILE A 123 0.35 -6.31 2.18
C ILE A 123 0.49 -6.08 0.68
N SER A 124 1.72 -6.08 0.19
CA SER A 124 2.03 -5.82 -1.22
C SER A 124 2.40 -7.09 -1.99
N PHE A 125 1.68 -8.17 -1.72
CA PHE A 125 1.83 -9.46 -2.37
C PHE A 125 0.49 -10.20 -2.33
N GLY A 126 0.39 -11.32 -3.03
CA GLY A 126 -0.85 -12.08 -3.04
C GLY A 126 -0.69 -13.49 -3.61
N THR A 127 -1.78 -14.24 -3.54
CA THR A 127 -1.92 -15.59 -4.10
C THR A 127 -3.28 -15.74 -4.76
N ASN A 128 -3.36 -16.57 -5.79
CA ASN A 128 -4.64 -16.92 -6.42
C ASN A 128 -5.39 -18.03 -5.67
N GLN A 129 -4.79 -18.59 -4.62
CA GLN A 129 -5.38 -19.69 -3.86
C GLN A 129 -6.09 -19.17 -2.61
N TYR A 130 -7.33 -19.62 -2.43
CA TYR A 130 -8.08 -19.39 -1.20
C TYR A 130 -7.47 -20.19 -0.05
N SER A 131 -7.33 -19.53 1.11
CA SER A 131 -6.89 -20.19 2.35
C SER A 131 -7.81 -19.77 3.48
N GLU A 132 -8.40 -20.76 4.16
CA GLU A 132 -9.24 -20.50 5.33
C GLU A 132 -8.43 -19.90 6.48
N ALA A 133 -7.20 -20.39 6.68
CA ALA A 133 -6.31 -19.86 7.72
C ALA A 133 -5.99 -18.38 7.49
N LEU A 134 -5.74 -17.98 6.23
CA LEU A 134 -5.50 -16.61 5.86
C LEU A 134 -6.75 -15.76 6.09
N LYS A 135 -7.91 -16.25 5.69
CA LYS A 135 -9.19 -15.57 5.92
C LYS A 135 -9.44 -15.32 7.40
N GLN A 136 -9.24 -16.32 8.25
CA GLN A 136 -9.42 -16.19 9.70
C GLN A 136 -8.50 -15.13 10.31
N ALA A 137 -7.24 -15.07 9.89
CA ALA A 137 -6.31 -14.05 10.35
C ALA A 137 -6.75 -12.64 9.94
N ILE A 138 -7.18 -12.48 8.69
CA ILE A 138 -7.72 -11.21 8.16
C ILE A 138 -8.98 -10.81 8.92
N ASP A 139 -9.90 -11.74 9.15
CA ASP A 139 -11.15 -11.48 9.90
C ASP A 139 -10.84 -11.04 11.34
N GLU A 140 -9.83 -11.62 11.97
CA GLU A 140 -9.40 -11.22 13.31
C GLU A 140 -8.81 -9.80 13.31
N ALA A 141 -7.95 -9.47 12.34
CA ALA A 141 -7.43 -8.11 12.19
C ALA A 141 -8.58 -7.10 12.04
N ASN A 142 -9.55 -7.42 11.18
CA ASN A 142 -10.73 -6.59 10.98
C ASN A 142 -11.53 -6.42 12.28
N ALA A 143 -11.76 -7.50 13.05
CA ALA A 143 -12.47 -7.46 14.32
C ALA A 143 -11.75 -6.60 15.37
N LYS A 144 -10.44 -6.46 15.28
CA LYS A 144 -9.62 -5.61 16.16
C LYS A 144 -9.54 -4.16 15.68
N GLY A 145 -10.28 -3.79 14.64
CA GLY A 145 -10.31 -2.42 14.13
C GLY A 145 -9.11 -2.05 13.26
N ILE A 146 -8.41 -3.03 12.71
CA ILE A 146 -7.24 -2.82 11.84
C ILE A 146 -7.70 -2.75 10.39
N LEU A 147 -7.24 -1.74 9.67
CA LEU A 147 -7.46 -1.59 8.23
C LEU A 147 -6.38 -2.38 7.48
N VAL A 148 -6.79 -3.40 6.75
CA VAL A 148 -5.91 -4.18 5.89
C VAL A 148 -5.99 -3.66 4.47
N ILE A 149 -4.85 -3.30 3.90
CA ILE A 149 -4.72 -2.75 2.54
C ILE A 149 -3.78 -3.67 1.78
N ALA A 150 -4.22 -4.20 0.65
CA ALA A 150 -3.46 -5.20 -0.09
C ALA A 150 -3.50 -4.97 -1.60
N ALA A 151 -2.45 -5.44 -2.27
CA ALA A 151 -2.32 -5.37 -3.72
C ALA A 151 -3.35 -6.28 -4.41
N ALA A 152 -4.04 -5.75 -5.41
CA ALA A 152 -4.99 -6.53 -6.22
C ALA A 152 -4.31 -7.68 -6.96
N GLY A 153 -3.04 -7.52 -7.30
CA GLY A 153 -2.26 -8.52 -8.03
C GLY A 153 -1.89 -8.04 -9.43
N ASN A 154 -0.96 -8.77 -10.04
CA ASN A 154 -0.40 -8.44 -11.34
C ASN A 154 -0.77 -9.47 -12.42
N GLN A 155 -2.03 -9.90 -12.42
CA GLN A 155 -2.57 -10.91 -13.34
C GLN A 155 -3.32 -10.31 -14.52
N GLY A 156 -3.23 -8.99 -14.73
CA GLY A 156 -4.01 -8.29 -15.76
C GLY A 156 -3.81 -8.81 -17.18
N GLU A 157 -2.61 -9.26 -17.52
CA GLU A 157 -2.30 -9.85 -18.82
C GLU A 157 -2.87 -11.28 -19.00
N ASN A 158 -3.29 -11.90 -17.90
CA ASN A 158 -3.83 -13.25 -17.88
C ASN A 158 -5.37 -13.30 -17.88
N GLY A 159 -6.02 -12.15 -18.09
CA GLY A 159 -7.47 -12.07 -18.15
C GLY A 159 -8.04 -11.05 -17.16
N THR A 160 -9.30 -11.26 -16.81
CA THR A 160 -10.09 -10.41 -15.90
C THR A 160 -10.61 -11.26 -14.73
N ASP A 161 -11.18 -10.59 -13.72
CA ASP A 161 -11.76 -11.25 -12.54
C ASP A 161 -10.73 -12.15 -11.83
N ASN A 162 -9.57 -11.58 -11.58
CA ASN A 162 -8.41 -12.30 -11.07
C ASN A 162 -7.69 -11.55 -9.93
N VAL A 163 -8.45 -10.84 -9.11
CA VAL A 163 -7.91 -10.23 -7.89
C VAL A 163 -7.42 -11.34 -6.95
N GLU A 164 -6.19 -11.18 -6.48
CA GLU A 164 -5.53 -12.14 -5.61
C GLU A 164 -5.95 -11.99 -4.14
N TYR A 165 -5.76 -13.05 -3.37
CA TYR A 165 -5.89 -13.01 -1.91
C TYR A 165 -4.58 -12.52 -1.27
N PRO A 166 -4.64 -11.75 -0.16
CA PRO A 166 -5.82 -11.40 0.65
C PRO A 166 -6.65 -10.24 0.12
N ALA A 167 -6.24 -9.53 -0.93
CA ALA A 167 -6.99 -8.39 -1.46
C ALA A 167 -8.44 -8.74 -1.81
N ALA A 168 -8.69 -9.95 -2.30
CA ALA A 168 -10.02 -10.41 -2.71
C ALA A 168 -10.99 -10.65 -1.54
N PHE A 169 -10.50 -10.69 -0.30
CA PHE A 169 -11.40 -10.81 0.86
C PHE A 169 -12.19 -9.52 1.06
N GLU A 170 -13.44 -9.67 1.48
CA GLU A 170 -14.39 -8.55 1.61
C GLU A 170 -13.89 -7.41 2.52
N ASN A 171 -13.20 -7.76 3.60
CA ASN A 171 -12.73 -6.80 4.61
C ASN A 171 -11.35 -6.22 4.33
N VAL A 172 -10.84 -6.38 3.12
CA VAL A 172 -9.53 -5.88 2.71
C VAL A 172 -9.73 -4.81 1.64
N VAL A 173 -8.99 -3.72 1.72
CA VAL A 173 -8.97 -2.71 0.66
C VAL A 173 -8.05 -3.21 -0.44
N ALA A 174 -8.63 -3.61 -1.56
CA ALA A 174 -7.90 -4.09 -2.73
C ALA A 174 -7.48 -2.91 -3.61
N VAL A 175 -6.19 -2.81 -3.89
CA VAL A 175 -5.59 -1.68 -4.61
C VAL A 175 -5.05 -2.13 -5.96
N GLY A 176 -5.61 -1.56 -7.02
CA GLY A 176 -5.10 -1.71 -8.39
C GLY A 176 -4.10 -0.61 -8.73
N SER A 177 -3.43 -0.77 -9.87
CA SER A 177 -2.37 0.13 -10.33
C SER A 177 -2.82 0.97 -11.51
N VAL A 178 -2.47 2.26 -11.49
CA VAL A 178 -2.59 3.16 -12.64
C VAL A 178 -1.22 3.72 -13.01
N ASP A 179 -1.13 4.15 -14.27
CA ASP A 179 0.02 4.87 -14.81
C ASP A 179 -0.11 6.40 -14.61
N SER A 180 0.83 7.15 -15.18
CA SER A 180 0.87 8.61 -15.07
C SER A 180 -0.27 9.34 -15.80
N LYS A 181 -1.03 8.62 -16.61
CA LYS A 181 -2.23 9.11 -17.30
C LYS A 181 -3.52 8.74 -16.57
N ALA A 182 -3.40 8.15 -15.37
CA ALA A 182 -4.51 7.60 -14.60
C ALA A 182 -5.26 6.46 -15.32
N GLU A 183 -4.59 5.78 -16.23
CA GLU A 183 -5.09 4.58 -16.90
C GLU A 183 -4.65 3.34 -16.12
N VAL A 184 -5.55 2.36 -15.99
CA VAL A 184 -5.20 1.09 -15.33
C VAL A 184 -4.00 0.46 -16.02
N SER A 185 -3.02 0.03 -15.25
CA SER A 185 -1.83 -0.64 -15.78
C SER A 185 -2.20 -1.98 -16.41
N ASP A 186 -1.58 -2.33 -17.53
CA ASP A 186 -1.87 -3.57 -18.25
C ASP A 186 -1.70 -4.80 -17.38
N PHE A 187 -0.77 -4.75 -16.44
CA PHE A 187 -0.54 -5.84 -15.49
C PHE A 187 -1.54 -5.90 -14.33
N SER A 188 -2.30 -4.83 -14.06
CA SER A 188 -3.14 -4.78 -12.86
C SER A 188 -4.28 -5.78 -12.93
N SER A 189 -4.39 -6.65 -11.92
CA SER A 189 -5.56 -7.52 -11.77
C SER A 189 -6.83 -6.69 -11.68
N THR A 190 -7.91 -7.17 -12.27
CA THR A 190 -9.21 -6.52 -12.29
C THR A 190 -10.29 -7.44 -11.77
N GLY A 191 -11.42 -6.90 -11.34
CA GLY A 191 -12.55 -7.62 -10.83
C GLY A 191 -13.40 -6.76 -9.88
N LYS A 192 -14.52 -7.31 -9.46
CA LYS A 192 -15.46 -6.66 -8.54
C LYS A 192 -14.84 -6.31 -7.18
N GLU A 193 -13.76 -7.01 -6.79
CA GLU A 193 -13.10 -6.82 -5.51
C GLU A 193 -12.20 -5.58 -5.46
N VAL A 194 -11.81 -5.00 -6.61
CA VAL A 194 -11.00 -3.78 -6.64
C VAL A 194 -11.76 -2.64 -5.97
N ASP A 195 -11.17 -2.07 -4.93
CA ASP A 195 -11.80 -0.97 -4.18
C ASP A 195 -11.36 0.41 -4.69
N VAL A 196 -10.07 0.56 -4.92
CA VAL A 196 -9.46 1.81 -5.39
C VAL A 196 -8.24 1.50 -6.23
N VAL A 197 -7.75 2.52 -6.95
CA VAL A 197 -6.48 2.46 -7.66
C VAL A 197 -5.56 3.60 -7.20
N ALA A 198 -4.27 3.39 -7.40
CA ALA A 198 -3.23 4.34 -7.07
C ALA A 198 -2.02 4.14 -8.00
N PRO A 199 -1.07 5.09 -8.04
CA PRO A 199 0.11 4.98 -8.87
C PRO A 199 0.94 3.74 -8.57
N GLY A 200 1.13 2.89 -9.57
CA GLY A 200 1.90 1.65 -9.44
C GLY A 200 2.76 1.33 -10.66
N GLU A 201 2.91 2.26 -11.59
CA GLU A 201 3.70 2.05 -12.79
C GLU A 201 4.78 3.12 -12.93
N ALA A 202 6.03 2.69 -13.06
CA ALA A 202 7.20 3.57 -13.15
C ALA A 202 7.25 4.60 -12.01
N VAL A 203 7.18 4.10 -10.78
CA VAL A 203 7.22 4.90 -9.56
C VAL A 203 8.63 4.94 -8.99
N ARG A 204 9.08 6.13 -8.61
CA ARG A 204 10.39 6.34 -8.01
C ARG A 204 10.38 5.95 -6.55
N ALA A 205 11.30 5.07 -6.15
CA ALA A 205 11.43 4.55 -4.79
C ALA A 205 12.91 4.40 -4.39
N THR A 206 13.15 4.07 -3.14
CA THR A 206 14.49 3.80 -2.61
C THR A 206 14.73 2.29 -2.51
N GLY A 207 15.85 1.82 -2.98
CA GLY A 207 16.25 0.42 -2.86
C GLY A 207 17.00 0.11 -1.56
N ALA A 208 17.32 -1.17 -1.36
CA ALA A 208 17.92 -1.69 -0.13
C ALA A 208 19.32 -1.13 0.16
N PHE A 209 20.02 -0.61 -0.84
CA PHE A 209 21.34 0.00 -0.66
C PHE A 209 21.30 1.53 -0.72
N GLY A 210 20.13 2.14 -0.58
CA GLY A 210 19.96 3.59 -0.62
C GLY A 210 19.91 4.19 -2.02
N GLU A 211 19.99 3.36 -3.05
CA GLU A 211 19.87 3.80 -4.45
C GLU A 211 18.45 4.23 -4.77
N THR A 212 18.33 5.17 -5.69
CA THR A 212 17.03 5.51 -6.26
C THR A 212 16.73 4.57 -7.42
N MET A 213 15.52 4.03 -7.45
CA MET A 213 15.09 3.10 -8.49
C MET A 213 13.69 3.47 -8.97
N VAL A 214 13.36 3.04 -10.19
CA VAL A 214 12.02 3.16 -10.76
C VAL A 214 11.43 1.76 -10.83
N THR A 215 10.22 1.59 -10.30
CA THR A 215 9.63 0.27 -10.12
C THR A 215 8.15 0.28 -10.44
N SER A 216 7.61 -0.88 -10.80
CA SER A 216 6.20 -1.06 -11.17
C SER A 216 5.61 -2.30 -10.50
N GLY A 217 4.30 -2.26 -10.30
CA GLY A 217 3.52 -3.34 -9.73
C GLY A 217 2.38 -2.79 -8.87
N THR A 218 1.35 -3.59 -8.65
CA THR A 218 0.30 -3.22 -7.69
C THR A 218 0.84 -3.09 -6.28
N SER A 219 1.98 -3.74 -5.99
CA SER A 219 2.71 -3.57 -4.73
C SER A 219 3.17 -2.15 -4.49
N MET A 220 3.43 -1.37 -5.54
CA MET A 220 3.82 0.03 -5.43
C MET A 220 2.61 0.96 -5.31
N ALA A 221 1.44 0.52 -5.73
CA ALA A 221 0.19 1.26 -5.53
C ALA A 221 -0.27 1.23 -4.08
N VAL A 222 -0.11 0.11 -3.38
CA VAL A 222 -0.52 -0.06 -1.97
C VAL A 222 0.02 1.02 -1.04
N PRO A 223 1.32 1.33 -1.02
CA PRO A 223 1.86 2.33 -0.09
C PRO A 223 1.27 3.73 -0.29
N HIS A 224 0.78 4.06 -1.47
CA HIS A 224 0.08 5.32 -1.72
C HIS A 224 -1.23 5.38 -0.94
N VAL A 225 -1.99 4.30 -0.92
CA VAL A 225 -3.24 4.20 -0.16
C VAL A 225 -2.94 4.17 1.34
N VAL A 226 -1.93 3.41 1.77
CA VAL A 226 -1.49 3.36 3.17
C VAL A 226 -1.09 4.75 3.66
N GLY A 227 -0.27 5.46 2.90
CA GLY A 227 0.17 6.81 3.24
C GLY A 227 -1.00 7.80 3.34
N ALA A 228 -1.89 7.81 2.36
CA ALA A 228 -3.08 8.67 2.37
C ALA A 228 -4.00 8.35 3.55
N ALA A 229 -4.26 7.07 3.81
CA ALA A 229 -5.04 6.62 4.96
C ALA A 229 -4.43 7.11 6.27
N SER A 230 -3.12 7.00 6.42
CA SER A 230 -2.40 7.44 7.63
C SER A 230 -2.51 8.95 7.85
N LEU A 231 -2.42 9.75 6.79
CA LEU A 231 -2.60 11.21 6.88
C LEU A 231 -4.00 11.58 7.36
N LEU A 232 -5.02 10.89 6.88
CA LEU A 232 -6.40 11.13 7.30
C LEU A 232 -6.61 10.65 8.74
N TRP A 233 -6.07 9.50 9.10
CA TRP A 233 -6.28 8.90 10.41
C TRP A 233 -5.54 9.65 11.52
N GLN A 234 -4.38 10.24 11.23
CA GLN A 234 -3.65 11.00 12.25
C GLN A 234 -4.37 12.28 12.69
N LYS A 235 -5.38 12.75 11.96
CA LYS A 235 -6.21 13.87 12.38
C LYS A 235 -6.96 13.56 13.67
N ASP A 236 -7.38 12.31 13.83
CA ASP A 236 -8.04 11.78 15.02
C ASP A 236 -7.91 10.25 15.01
N THR A 237 -6.96 9.73 15.79
CA THR A 237 -6.67 8.29 15.83
C THR A 237 -7.77 7.47 16.48
N SER A 238 -8.76 8.10 17.12
CA SER A 238 -9.94 7.43 17.67
C SER A 238 -10.98 7.07 16.60
N LYS A 239 -10.85 7.60 15.38
CA LYS A 239 -11.75 7.25 14.27
C LYS A 239 -11.62 5.76 13.94
N SER A 240 -12.74 5.16 13.53
CA SER A 240 -12.75 3.76 13.14
C SER A 240 -12.07 3.54 11.78
N LYS A 241 -11.61 2.31 11.56
CA LYS A 241 -11.09 1.91 10.25
C LYS A 241 -12.15 2.07 9.14
N ASP A 242 -13.41 1.83 9.45
CA ASP A 242 -14.49 1.96 8.48
C ASP A 242 -14.71 3.41 8.05
N PHE A 243 -14.58 4.35 8.97
CA PHE A 243 -14.62 5.76 8.64
C PHE A 243 -13.52 6.14 7.65
N ILE A 244 -12.29 5.73 7.91
CA ILE A 244 -11.13 6.02 7.05
C ILE A 244 -11.30 5.35 5.68
N LYS A 245 -11.69 4.06 5.67
CA LYS A 245 -11.94 3.31 4.44
C LYS A 245 -13.01 3.98 3.58
N ASN A 246 -14.17 4.29 4.16
CA ASN A 246 -15.28 4.89 3.44
C ASN A 246 -14.94 6.29 2.92
N LEU A 247 -14.22 7.08 3.70
CA LEU A 247 -13.76 8.40 3.25
C LEU A 247 -12.82 8.31 2.04
N LEU A 248 -11.87 7.38 2.07
CA LEU A 248 -10.95 7.15 0.94
C LEU A 248 -11.70 6.72 -0.32
N GLU A 249 -12.65 5.81 -0.18
CA GLU A 249 -13.43 5.27 -1.31
C GLU A 249 -14.36 6.33 -1.89
N GLU A 250 -15.12 7.01 -1.05
CA GLU A 250 -16.11 8.00 -1.50
C GLU A 250 -15.47 9.27 -2.07
N SER A 251 -14.26 9.61 -1.63
CA SER A 251 -13.52 10.77 -2.14
C SER A 251 -12.70 10.47 -3.40
N ALA A 252 -12.58 9.21 -3.80
CA ALA A 252 -11.84 8.82 -4.99
C ALA A 252 -12.43 9.44 -6.26
N ARG A 253 -11.56 9.70 -7.24
CA ARG A 253 -11.97 10.23 -8.54
C ARG A 253 -12.41 9.09 -9.45
N ASN A 254 -13.62 9.17 -9.96
CA ASN A 254 -14.09 8.22 -10.96
C ASN A 254 -13.30 8.42 -12.25
N VAL A 255 -12.52 7.42 -12.64
CA VAL A 255 -11.61 7.48 -13.79
C VAL A 255 -11.91 6.41 -14.84
N GLY A 256 -12.87 5.54 -14.59
CA GLY A 256 -13.23 4.47 -15.53
C GLY A 256 -14.19 3.45 -14.93
N ASP A 257 -14.23 2.28 -15.56
CA ASP A 257 -15.14 1.21 -15.16
C ASP A 257 -14.80 0.64 -13.76
N LYS A 258 -15.82 0.14 -13.11
CA LYS A 258 -15.72 -0.29 -11.72
C LYS A 258 -14.83 -1.51 -11.51
N GLU A 259 -14.79 -2.44 -12.45
CA GLU A 259 -13.96 -3.65 -12.35
C GLU A 259 -12.47 -3.36 -12.47
N SER A 260 -12.10 -2.33 -13.24
CA SER A 260 -10.71 -1.92 -13.43
C SER A 260 -10.24 -0.93 -12.38
N TYR A 261 -11.13 -0.04 -11.92
CA TYR A 261 -10.76 1.13 -11.09
C TYR A 261 -11.44 1.14 -9.72
N GLY A 262 -12.39 0.24 -9.45
CA GLY A 262 -13.16 0.30 -8.21
C GLY A 262 -13.89 1.64 -8.07
N ASN A 263 -13.75 2.29 -6.92
CA ASN A 263 -14.28 3.63 -6.68
C ASN A 263 -13.47 4.73 -7.38
N GLY A 264 -12.30 4.38 -7.90
CA GLY A 264 -11.46 5.28 -8.67
C GLY A 264 -10.08 5.51 -8.08
N LEU A 265 -9.43 6.56 -8.57
CA LEU A 265 -8.11 6.99 -8.14
C LEU A 265 -8.22 7.78 -6.83
N ILE A 266 -7.50 7.35 -5.80
CA ILE A 266 -7.52 8.06 -4.51
C ILE A 266 -7.12 9.52 -4.69
N ASP A 267 -7.74 10.39 -3.90
CA ASP A 267 -7.54 11.84 -3.93
C ASP A 267 -7.48 12.38 -2.50
N TYR A 268 -6.28 12.48 -1.97
CA TYR A 268 -6.09 12.92 -0.59
C TYR A 268 -6.63 14.33 -0.34
N GLU A 269 -6.39 15.28 -1.23
CA GLU A 269 -6.84 16.66 -1.04
C GLU A 269 -8.37 16.74 -0.95
N TYR A 270 -9.07 16.01 -1.81
CA TYR A 270 -10.53 15.98 -1.76
C TYR A 270 -11.04 15.29 -0.50
N ALA A 271 -10.42 14.17 -0.10
CA ALA A 271 -10.76 13.49 1.15
C ALA A 271 -10.58 14.41 2.36
N GLU A 272 -9.50 15.17 2.40
CA GLU A 272 -9.23 16.14 3.48
C GLU A 272 -10.28 17.25 3.50
N LYS A 273 -10.62 17.81 2.36
CA LYS A 273 -11.65 18.85 2.24
C LYS A 273 -13.03 18.36 2.67
N GLN A 274 -13.33 17.09 2.45
CA GLN A 274 -14.62 16.49 2.77
C GLN A 274 -14.65 15.83 4.16
N TYR A 275 -13.54 15.86 4.90
CA TYR A 275 -13.41 15.16 6.18
C TYR A 275 -14.52 15.52 7.17
N THR A 276 -14.77 16.81 7.39
CA THR A 276 -15.76 17.27 8.36
C THR A 276 -17.18 16.85 7.95
N LYS A 277 -17.51 16.96 6.67
CA LYS A 277 -18.80 16.52 6.15
C LYS A 277 -18.98 15.00 6.32
N ALA A 278 -17.96 14.23 5.99
CA ALA A 278 -17.96 12.79 6.15
C ALA A 278 -18.11 12.40 7.63
N GLU A 279 -17.39 13.08 8.52
CA GLU A 279 -17.47 12.89 9.97
C GLU A 279 -18.90 13.11 10.49
N GLU A 280 -19.56 14.20 10.07
CA GLU A 280 -20.94 14.49 10.46
C GLU A 280 -21.91 13.42 9.98
N GLN A 281 -21.77 12.97 8.74
CA GLN A 281 -22.59 11.89 8.19
C GLN A 281 -22.41 10.59 8.99
N TYR A 282 -21.16 10.22 9.24
CA TYR A 282 -20.81 8.98 9.93
C TYR A 282 -21.29 8.96 11.39
N GLU A 283 -21.13 10.08 12.10
CA GLU A 283 -21.56 10.21 13.49
C GLU A 283 -23.11 10.13 13.63
N GLN A 284 -23.84 10.50 12.59
CA GLN A 284 -25.29 10.38 12.53
C GLN A 284 -25.76 8.99 12.09
N GLY A 285 -24.84 8.04 11.93
CA GLY A 285 -25.15 6.70 11.45
C GLY A 285 -25.53 6.62 9.98
N GLN A 286 -25.19 7.65 9.20
CA GLN A 286 -25.44 7.70 7.76
C GLN A 286 -24.23 7.17 7.00
N ASP A 287 -24.48 6.68 5.78
CA ASP A 287 -23.39 6.39 4.84
C ASP A 287 -22.67 7.69 4.43
N ILE A 288 -21.38 7.61 4.24
CA ILE A 288 -20.63 8.74 3.70
C ILE A 288 -20.99 8.87 2.21
N GLU A 289 -21.64 9.97 1.87
CA GLU A 289 -21.99 10.32 0.50
C GLU A 289 -21.39 11.67 0.16
N LEU A 290 -20.44 11.68 -0.76
CA LEU A 290 -19.77 12.88 -1.23
C LEU A 290 -20.15 13.16 -2.67
N LYS A 291 -20.05 14.42 -3.09
CA LYS A 291 -20.23 14.76 -4.49
C LYS A 291 -19.19 14.04 -5.33
N ASP A 292 -19.63 13.55 -6.47
CA ASP A 292 -18.78 12.86 -7.42
C ASP A 292 -17.53 13.72 -7.76
N ASN A 293 -16.38 13.15 -7.56
CA ASN A 293 -15.10 13.81 -7.85
C ASN A 293 -14.70 13.52 -9.31
N THR A 294 -15.33 14.24 -10.23
CA THR A 294 -15.15 14.04 -11.68
C THR A 294 -14.20 15.05 -12.33
N LYS A 295 -13.35 15.69 -11.55
CA LYS A 295 -12.41 16.68 -12.08
C LYS A 295 -11.54 16.10 -13.18
N THR A 296 -11.23 16.93 -14.18
CA THR A 296 -10.31 16.58 -15.25
C THR A 296 -9.01 16.05 -14.69
N ILE A 297 -8.65 14.84 -15.08
CA ILE A 297 -7.43 14.20 -14.64
C ILE A 297 -6.26 14.78 -15.43
N LYS A 298 -5.26 15.27 -14.69
CA LYS A 298 -4.02 15.72 -15.31
C LYS A 298 -3.15 14.52 -15.67
N THR A 299 -2.60 14.54 -16.87
CA THR A 299 -1.54 13.65 -17.29
C THR A 299 -0.22 14.20 -16.77
N TYR A 300 0.60 13.36 -16.18
CA TYR A 300 1.92 13.72 -15.71
C TYR A 300 2.98 13.10 -16.58
N ASN A 301 3.99 13.89 -16.94
CA ASN A 301 5.14 13.37 -17.65
C ASN A 301 5.90 12.43 -16.70
N ASN A 302 6.09 11.23 -17.18
CA ASN A 302 6.85 10.23 -16.48
C ASN A 302 8.30 10.32 -16.98
N SER A 303 9.17 10.97 -16.22
CA SER A 303 10.60 11.06 -16.55
C SER A 303 11.35 9.76 -16.23
N SER A 304 10.64 8.64 -16.22
CA SER A 304 11.20 7.34 -15.85
C SER A 304 12.41 6.92 -16.68
N ASP A 305 12.50 7.37 -17.92
CA ASP A 305 13.59 6.98 -18.81
C ASP A 305 14.95 7.54 -18.37
N GLU A 306 14.94 8.69 -17.73
CA GLU A 306 16.14 9.33 -17.22
C GLU A 306 16.60 8.75 -15.86
N ASN A 307 15.72 8.01 -15.17
CA ASN A 307 15.95 7.53 -13.82
C ASN A 307 15.89 6.01 -13.69
N LYS A 308 15.94 5.29 -14.81
CA LYS A 308 15.96 3.83 -14.77
C LYS A 308 17.26 3.35 -14.14
N VAL A 309 17.13 2.59 -13.09
CA VAL A 309 18.23 1.93 -12.41
C VAL A 309 18.04 0.42 -12.50
N SER A 310 19.13 -0.31 -12.53
CA SER A 310 19.08 -1.78 -12.49
C SER A 310 18.33 -2.26 -11.24
N GLY A 311 17.53 -3.30 -11.37
CA GLY A 311 16.78 -3.86 -10.25
C GLY A 311 15.31 -3.42 -10.16
N THR A 312 14.78 -2.82 -11.22
CA THR A 312 13.34 -2.50 -11.29
C THR A 312 12.48 -3.76 -11.21
N TRP A 313 11.41 -3.67 -10.43
CA TRP A 313 10.44 -4.74 -10.31
C TRP A 313 9.54 -4.76 -11.54
N SER A 314 9.39 -5.93 -12.14
CA SER A 314 8.41 -6.09 -13.21
C SER A 314 7.06 -6.51 -12.62
N ALA A 315 5.99 -6.21 -13.35
CA ALA A 315 4.65 -6.66 -12.99
C ALA A 315 4.58 -8.18 -12.81
N LYS A 316 5.35 -8.91 -13.58
CA LYS A 316 5.41 -10.39 -13.54
C LYS A 316 5.98 -10.95 -12.23
N GLY A 317 6.81 -10.18 -11.54
CA GLY A 317 7.40 -10.61 -10.27
C GLY A 317 6.41 -10.82 -9.13
N HIS A 318 5.19 -10.31 -9.24
CA HIS A 318 4.18 -10.48 -8.20
C HIS A 318 3.56 -11.88 -8.13
N GLN A 319 3.59 -12.63 -9.21
CA GLN A 319 2.94 -13.93 -9.30
C GLN A 319 3.55 -14.99 -8.39
N GLU A 320 4.75 -14.74 -7.90
CA GLU A 320 5.57 -15.73 -7.19
C GLU A 320 5.65 -15.51 -5.68
N TYR A 321 4.92 -14.51 -5.15
CA TYR A 321 5.13 -14.06 -3.77
C TYR A 321 4.61 -15.01 -2.71
N LEU A 322 3.55 -15.73 -2.98
CA LEU A 322 3.00 -16.67 -2.03
C LEU A 322 2.96 -18.08 -2.61
N THR A 323 3.56 -19.00 -1.88
CA THR A 323 3.44 -20.42 -2.14
C THR A 323 2.77 -21.07 -0.93
N GLU A 324 1.78 -21.92 -1.15
CA GLU A 324 1.23 -22.74 -0.07
C GLU A 324 2.22 -23.84 0.29
N ASN A 325 2.45 -24.01 1.57
CA ASN A 325 3.06 -25.23 2.07
C ASN A 325 1.98 -26.31 2.06
N ASN A 326 2.15 -27.27 1.21
CA ASN A 326 1.36 -28.49 1.22
C ASN A 326 1.70 -29.34 2.44
#